data_a301a336d50859c214d0bc0105023358
#
_entry.id   a301a336d50859c214d0bc0105023358
#
_cell.length_a   1.000
_cell.length_b   1.000
_cell.length_c   1.000
_cell.angle_alpha   90.00
_cell.angle_beta   90.00
_cell.angle_gamma   90.00
#
_symmetry.space_group_name_H-M   'P 1'
#
loop_
_entity.id
_entity.type
_entity.pdbx_description
1 polymer ?
#
loop_
_entity_poly.entity_id
_entity_poly.type
_entity_poly.pdbx_seq_one_letter_code
_entity_poly.pdbx_strand_id
1 'polypeptide(L)'
;NKKQMKEYYHNSSFLEYGGAPEKAARSAFVSQIDAYLKQNSKYTKNDPKISFQDIEDCLVLVISSFSTQTSYENQTKKAITNKFIQEALTEFIKHQLEIYFIENKLDADKLCEQVLINMRSRVKAESTRLNLKKTLTSSNDMTSRVEKFVDCRSKDKNEREIFIVEGDSAL
;
A
#
# COMPACT_ATOMS: atom_id res chain seq x y z
N ASN A 1 5.13 19.46 -3.11
CA ASN A 1 4.06 18.72 -2.41
C ASN A 1 2.79 18.76 -3.27
N LYS A 2 2.58 17.75 -4.12
CA LYS A 2 1.27 17.54 -4.76
C LYS A 2 0.31 17.09 -3.66
N LYS A 3 -0.65 17.96 -3.31
CA LYS A 3 -1.70 17.63 -2.36
C LYS A 3 -2.58 16.56 -3.02
N GLN A 4 -2.57 15.35 -2.53
CA GLN A 4 -3.54 14.32 -2.92
C GLN A 4 -4.92 14.85 -2.53
N MET A 5 -5.83 14.91 -3.50
CA MET A 5 -7.19 15.38 -3.26
C MET A 5 -8.16 14.24 -3.59
N LYS A 6 -8.76 13.70 -2.55
CA LYS A 6 -9.81 12.68 -2.67
C LYS A 6 -10.98 13.12 -1.81
N GLU A 7 -12.11 13.39 -2.43
CA GLU A 7 -13.31 13.85 -1.74
C GLU A 7 -14.50 13.00 -2.17
N TYR A 8 -15.31 12.63 -1.20
CA TYR A 8 -16.49 11.81 -1.41
C TYR A 8 -17.72 12.52 -0.84
N TYR A 9 -18.76 12.60 -1.65
CA TYR A 9 -20.03 13.21 -1.30
C TYR A 9 -21.17 12.24 -1.56
N HIS A 10 -22.17 12.27 -0.67
CA HIS A 10 -23.43 11.55 -0.90
C HIS A 10 -24.60 12.40 -0.42
N ASN A 11 -25.63 12.56 -1.32
CA ASN A 11 -26.76 13.45 -1.06
C ASN A 11 -26.29 14.81 -0.54
N SER A 12 -25.31 15.41 -1.22
CA SER A 12 -24.70 16.71 -0.90
C SER A 12 -23.95 16.77 0.45
N SER A 13 -23.82 15.67 1.18
CA SER A 13 -23.06 15.60 2.43
C SER A 13 -21.65 15.13 2.16
N PHE A 14 -20.66 15.82 2.72
CA PHE A 14 -19.26 15.41 2.67
C PHE A 14 -19.03 14.16 3.56
N LEU A 15 -18.37 13.16 3.02
CA LEU A 15 -18.06 11.92 3.71
C LEU A 15 -16.58 11.93 4.16
N GLU A 16 -16.34 12.41 5.38
CA GLU A 16 -14.98 12.53 5.92
C GLU A 16 -14.23 11.19 5.95
N TYR A 17 -14.92 10.09 6.19
CA TYR A 17 -14.38 8.74 6.23
C TYR A 17 -14.73 7.89 5.00
N GLY A 18 -15.22 8.50 3.93
CA GLY A 18 -15.52 7.84 2.66
C GLY A 18 -16.63 6.79 2.75
N GLY A 19 -16.25 5.54 3.01
CA GLY A 19 -17.20 4.43 3.08
C GLY A 19 -17.43 3.73 1.73
N ALA A 20 -18.69 3.50 1.35
CA ALA A 20 -19.05 2.81 0.12
C ALA A 20 -18.47 3.46 -1.16
N PRO A 21 -18.55 4.81 -1.35
CA PRO A 21 -17.95 5.45 -2.52
C PRO A 21 -16.42 5.32 -2.58
N GLU A 22 -15.73 5.42 -1.46
CA GLU A 22 -14.28 5.23 -1.42
C GLU A 22 -13.90 3.79 -1.77
N LYS A 23 -14.59 2.80 -1.18
CA LYS A 23 -14.34 1.38 -1.47
C LYS A 23 -14.60 1.05 -2.94
N ALA A 24 -15.65 1.64 -3.52
CA ALA A 24 -15.98 1.50 -4.94
C ALA A 24 -14.86 2.05 -5.83
N ALA A 25 -14.39 3.27 -5.55
CA ALA A 25 -13.30 3.88 -6.29
C ALA A 25 -12.03 3.03 -6.22
N ARG A 26 -11.59 2.65 -5.01
CA ARG A 26 -10.41 1.82 -4.81
C ARG A 26 -10.48 0.52 -5.60
N SER A 27 -11.61 -0.18 -5.54
CA SER A 27 -11.81 -1.43 -6.26
C SER A 27 -11.82 -1.25 -7.77
N ALA A 28 -12.55 -0.25 -8.26
CA ALA A 28 -12.72 -0.02 -9.70
C ALA A 28 -11.40 0.41 -10.36
N PHE A 29 -10.69 1.39 -9.81
CA PHE A 29 -9.43 1.87 -10.37
C PHE A 29 -8.37 0.77 -10.37
N VAL A 30 -8.18 0.05 -9.26
CA VAL A 30 -7.21 -1.06 -9.20
C VAL A 30 -7.56 -2.14 -10.22
N SER A 31 -8.84 -2.51 -10.31
CA SER A 31 -9.29 -3.57 -11.23
C SER A 31 -9.06 -3.22 -12.69
N GLN A 32 -9.43 -2.00 -13.11
CA GLN A 32 -9.33 -1.58 -14.52
C GLN A 32 -7.89 -1.31 -14.94
N ILE A 33 -7.08 -0.65 -14.10
CA ILE A 33 -5.68 -0.41 -14.42
C ILE A 33 -4.88 -1.73 -14.44
N ASP A 34 -5.14 -2.65 -13.49
CA ASP A 34 -4.51 -3.98 -13.48
C ASP A 34 -4.88 -4.78 -14.75
N ALA A 35 -6.15 -4.74 -15.18
CA ALA A 35 -6.59 -5.38 -16.40
C ALA A 35 -5.88 -4.78 -17.64
N TYR A 36 -5.82 -3.46 -17.74
CA TYR A 36 -5.14 -2.76 -18.83
C TYR A 36 -3.66 -3.11 -18.89
N LEU A 37 -2.95 -3.11 -17.75
CA LEU A 37 -1.54 -3.47 -17.65
C LEU A 37 -1.28 -4.91 -18.09
N LYS A 38 -2.18 -5.85 -17.74
CA LYS A 38 -2.10 -7.26 -18.16
C LYS A 38 -2.34 -7.43 -19.65
N GLN A 39 -3.40 -6.82 -20.18
CA GLN A 39 -3.75 -6.88 -21.61
C GLN A 39 -2.63 -6.34 -22.50
N ASN A 40 -1.96 -5.28 -22.06
CA ASN A 40 -0.85 -4.67 -22.81
C ASN A 40 0.53 -5.23 -22.43
N SER A 41 0.59 -6.32 -21.67
CA SER A 41 1.85 -6.98 -21.26
C SER A 41 2.88 -6.02 -20.62
N LYS A 42 2.41 -5.04 -19.84
CA LYS A 42 3.25 -4.01 -19.21
C LYS A 42 3.95 -4.49 -17.94
N TYR A 43 3.44 -5.55 -17.30
CA TYR A 43 4.09 -6.16 -16.14
C TYR A 43 5.33 -6.93 -16.54
N THR A 44 6.38 -6.83 -15.74
CA THR A 44 7.53 -7.74 -15.81
C THR A 44 7.29 -8.98 -14.93
N LYS A 45 8.08 -10.03 -15.14
CA LYS A 45 7.92 -11.32 -14.42
C LYS A 45 7.98 -11.18 -12.90
N ASN A 46 8.68 -10.17 -12.40
CA ASN A 46 8.91 -9.95 -10.97
C ASN A 46 8.02 -8.84 -10.37
N ASP A 47 7.19 -8.19 -11.17
CA ASP A 47 6.32 -7.14 -10.70
C ASP A 47 5.13 -7.73 -9.91
N PRO A 48 4.89 -7.32 -8.68
CA PRO A 48 3.67 -7.67 -7.98
C PRO A 48 2.47 -6.89 -8.55
N LYS A 49 1.28 -7.32 -8.16
CA LYS A 49 0.06 -6.59 -8.50
C LYS A 49 0.09 -5.17 -7.91
N ILE A 50 -0.41 -4.21 -8.69
CA ILE A 50 -0.60 -2.83 -8.22
C ILE A 50 -1.60 -2.76 -7.07
N SER A 51 -1.45 -1.76 -6.22
CA SER A 51 -2.37 -1.40 -5.15
C SER A 51 -2.96 -0.01 -5.41
N PHE A 52 -4.00 0.36 -4.68
CA PHE A 52 -4.56 1.70 -4.80
C PHE A 52 -3.56 2.79 -4.40
N GLN A 53 -2.65 2.51 -3.48
CA GLN A 53 -1.59 3.43 -3.09
C GLN A 53 -0.70 3.86 -4.27
N ASP A 54 -0.47 2.96 -5.24
CA ASP A 54 0.34 3.25 -6.42
C ASP A 54 -0.39 4.19 -7.40
N ILE A 55 -1.74 4.20 -7.33
CA ILE A 55 -2.62 5.00 -8.19
C ILE A 55 -2.89 6.37 -7.58
N GLU A 56 -3.08 6.45 -6.27
CA GLU A 56 -3.53 7.66 -5.58
C GLU A 56 -2.56 8.84 -5.71
N ASP A 57 -1.27 8.58 -5.92
CA ASP A 57 -0.27 9.63 -6.16
C ASP A 57 -0.45 10.34 -7.51
N CYS A 58 -1.20 9.71 -8.43
CA CYS A 58 -1.52 10.25 -9.76
C CYS A 58 -2.95 10.76 -9.87
N LEU A 59 -3.74 10.69 -8.78
CA LEU A 59 -5.19 10.84 -8.85
C LEU A 59 -5.66 12.06 -8.06
N VAL A 60 -6.47 12.89 -8.72
CA VAL A 60 -7.37 13.87 -8.10
C VAL A 60 -8.79 13.35 -8.33
N LEU A 61 -9.51 13.05 -7.26
CA LEU A 61 -10.79 12.37 -7.34
C LEU A 61 -11.83 13.07 -6.48
N VAL A 62 -12.96 13.41 -7.10
CA VAL A 62 -14.17 13.84 -6.41
C VAL A 62 -15.32 12.97 -6.88
N ILE A 63 -15.97 12.29 -5.95
CA ILE A 63 -17.17 11.49 -6.23
C ILE A 63 -18.36 12.10 -5.52
N SER A 64 -19.40 12.44 -6.28
CA SER A 64 -20.70 12.87 -5.75
C SER A 64 -21.75 11.86 -6.21
N SER A 65 -22.44 11.26 -5.27
CA SER A 65 -23.46 10.24 -5.51
C SER A 65 -24.77 10.59 -4.81
N PHE A 66 -25.88 10.10 -5.35
CA PHE A 66 -27.22 10.35 -4.81
C PHE A 66 -27.99 9.03 -4.72
N SER A 67 -28.76 8.86 -3.66
CA SER A 67 -29.64 7.71 -3.46
C SER A 67 -30.80 8.10 -2.55
N THR A 68 -31.95 7.48 -2.76
CA THR A 68 -33.12 7.62 -1.89
C THR A 68 -33.00 6.77 -0.62
N GLN A 69 -32.20 5.72 -0.65
CA GLN A 69 -31.96 4.83 0.49
C GLN A 69 -30.50 4.95 0.93
N THR A 70 -30.28 5.48 2.12
CA THR A 70 -28.95 5.65 2.69
C THR A 70 -28.88 5.07 4.09
N SER A 71 -27.81 4.31 4.36
CA SER A 71 -27.42 3.90 5.70
C SER A 71 -26.06 4.48 6.01
N TYR A 72 -26.06 5.41 6.95
CA TYR A 72 -24.81 5.98 7.45
C TYR A 72 -24.26 5.11 8.60
N GLU A 73 -22.94 5.07 8.72
CA GLU A 73 -22.26 4.31 9.77
C GLU A 73 -22.58 4.87 11.16
N ASN A 74 -22.80 6.19 11.24
CA ASN A 74 -23.14 6.86 12.49
C ASN A 74 -24.02 8.10 12.22
N GLN A 75 -24.52 8.71 13.30
CA GLN A 75 -25.39 9.88 13.27
C GLN A 75 -24.70 11.13 12.67
N THR A 76 -23.36 11.15 12.61
CA THR A 76 -22.60 12.26 12.04
C THR A 76 -22.54 12.24 10.52
N LYS A 77 -23.08 11.22 9.86
CA LYS A 77 -23.15 11.06 8.39
C LYS A 77 -21.80 11.12 7.67
N LYS A 78 -20.73 10.75 8.35
CA LYS A 78 -19.35 10.86 7.82
C LYS A 78 -18.93 9.69 6.94
N ALA A 79 -19.64 8.57 6.97
CA ALA A 79 -19.41 7.40 6.13
C ALA A 79 -20.71 6.69 5.78
N ILE A 80 -20.77 6.08 4.61
CA ILE A 80 -21.90 5.29 4.13
C ILE A 80 -21.48 3.82 4.00
N THR A 81 -22.37 2.92 4.44
CA THR A 81 -22.12 1.48 4.46
C THR A 81 -22.93 0.68 3.45
N ASN A 82 -23.82 1.32 2.68
CA ASN A 82 -24.69 0.65 1.72
C ASN A 82 -23.91 -0.13 0.66
N LYS A 83 -24.09 -1.44 0.65
CA LYS A 83 -23.45 -2.34 -0.31
C LYS A 83 -23.88 -2.07 -1.75
N PHE A 84 -25.17 -1.80 -1.98
CA PHE A 84 -25.67 -1.53 -3.33
C PHE A 84 -25.07 -0.25 -3.93
N ILE A 85 -24.80 0.79 -3.12
CA ILE A 85 -24.13 2.02 -3.57
C ILE A 85 -22.68 1.70 -3.98
N GLN A 86 -21.98 0.89 -3.18
CA GLN A 86 -20.64 0.44 -3.51
C GLN A 86 -20.61 -0.34 -4.83
N GLU A 87 -21.53 -1.29 -5.02
CA GLU A 87 -21.60 -2.12 -6.21
C GLU A 87 -21.92 -1.26 -7.45
N ALA A 88 -22.97 -0.43 -7.38
CA ALA A 88 -23.36 0.44 -8.48
C ALA A 88 -22.25 1.42 -8.88
N LEU A 89 -21.60 2.07 -7.92
CA LEU A 89 -20.46 2.96 -8.19
C LEU A 89 -19.26 2.20 -8.75
N THR A 90 -18.99 0.99 -8.26
CA THR A 90 -17.89 0.16 -8.77
C THR A 90 -18.09 -0.15 -10.25
N GLU A 91 -19.28 -0.62 -10.62
CA GLU A 91 -19.61 -0.95 -12.02
C GLU A 91 -19.59 0.30 -12.91
N PHE A 92 -20.17 1.41 -12.44
CA PHE A 92 -20.14 2.67 -13.17
C PHE A 92 -18.70 3.15 -13.44
N ILE A 93 -17.86 3.20 -12.42
CA ILE A 93 -16.48 3.68 -12.56
C ILE A 93 -15.67 2.75 -13.46
N LYS A 94 -15.83 1.43 -13.32
CA LYS A 94 -15.15 0.46 -14.20
C LYS A 94 -15.51 0.69 -15.67
N HIS A 95 -16.80 0.84 -15.95
CA HIS A 95 -17.27 1.05 -17.32
C HIS A 95 -16.74 2.37 -17.90
N GLN A 96 -16.77 3.45 -17.12
CA GLN A 96 -16.25 4.74 -17.57
C GLN A 96 -14.72 4.71 -17.79
N LEU A 97 -13.97 4.02 -16.94
CA LEU A 97 -12.53 3.84 -17.12
C LEU A 97 -12.20 3.00 -18.37
N GLU A 98 -12.98 1.96 -18.63
CA GLU A 98 -12.83 1.14 -19.83
C GLU A 98 -13.00 1.98 -21.11
N ILE A 99 -14.08 2.76 -21.18
CA ILE A 99 -14.31 3.70 -22.29
C ILE A 99 -13.15 4.69 -22.41
N TYR A 100 -12.75 5.31 -21.30
CA TYR A 100 -11.66 6.28 -21.29
C TYR A 100 -10.36 5.69 -21.80
N PHE A 101 -10.00 4.47 -21.42
CA PHE A 101 -8.77 3.82 -21.86
C PHE A 101 -8.78 3.45 -23.34
N ILE A 102 -9.96 3.18 -23.91
CA ILE A 102 -10.12 2.94 -25.34
C ILE A 102 -9.98 4.24 -26.14
N GLU A 103 -10.66 5.31 -25.70
CA GLU A 103 -10.70 6.59 -26.39
C GLU A 103 -9.38 7.38 -26.24
N ASN A 104 -8.70 7.26 -25.10
CA ASN A 104 -7.53 8.06 -24.74
C ASN A 104 -6.29 7.18 -24.49
N LYS A 105 -5.97 6.31 -25.43
CA LYS A 105 -4.90 5.30 -25.28
C LYS A 105 -3.55 5.88 -24.87
N LEU A 106 -3.16 7.03 -25.44
CA LEU A 106 -1.87 7.66 -25.11
C LEU A 106 -1.80 8.14 -23.65
N ASP A 107 -2.88 8.68 -23.13
CA ASP A 107 -2.94 9.14 -21.75
C ASP A 107 -3.13 7.96 -20.78
N ALA A 108 -3.86 6.93 -21.17
CA ALA A 108 -3.94 5.67 -20.44
C ALA A 108 -2.55 5.02 -20.29
N ASP A 109 -1.76 4.98 -21.37
CA ASP A 109 -0.39 4.43 -21.33
C ASP A 109 0.50 5.23 -20.37
N LYS A 110 0.48 6.57 -20.43
CA LYS A 110 1.25 7.43 -19.51
C LYS A 110 0.85 7.23 -18.06
N LEU A 111 -0.47 7.18 -17.78
CA LEU A 111 -1.00 6.92 -16.44
C LEU A 111 -0.50 5.56 -15.93
N CYS A 112 -0.63 4.53 -16.74
CA CYS A 112 -0.24 3.17 -16.37
C CYS A 112 1.29 3.04 -16.15
N GLU A 113 2.10 3.71 -16.96
CA GLU A 113 3.55 3.78 -16.77
C GLU A 113 3.90 4.45 -15.43
N GLN A 114 3.24 5.56 -15.09
CA GLN A 114 3.46 6.23 -13.81
C GLN A 114 3.04 5.35 -12.63
N VAL A 115 1.92 4.65 -12.73
CA VAL A 115 1.46 3.70 -11.70
C VAL A 115 2.47 2.56 -11.50
N LEU A 116 3.07 2.04 -12.59
CA LEU A 116 4.13 1.02 -12.49
C LEU A 116 5.40 1.57 -11.82
N ILE A 117 5.79 2.81 -12.12
CA ILE A 117 6.92 3.48 -11.46
C ILE A 117 6.66 3.59 -9.95
N ASN A 118 5.47 4.04 -9.57
CA ASN A 118 5.08 4.17 -8.17
C ASN A 118 5.10 2.80 -7.45
N MET A 119 4.55 1.77 -8.06
CA MET A 119 4.55 0.41 -7.54
C MET A 119 5.97 -0.11 -7.33
N ARG A 120 6.85 -0.01 -8.34
CA ARG A 120 8.25 -0.45 -8.26
C ARG A 120 9.03 0.33 -7.20
N SER A 121 8.79 1.63 -7.10
CA SER A 121 9.38 2.49 -6.05
C SER A 121 8.97 2.04 -4.65
N ARG A 122 7.67 1.79 -4.43
CA ARG A 122 7.13 1.29 -3.16
C ARG A 122 7.75 -0.07 -2.78
N VAL A 123 7.78 -1.01 -3.71
CA VAL A 123 8.36 -2.35 -3.48
C VAL A 123 9.85 -2.26 -3.13
N LYS A 124 10.59 -1.42 -3.84
CA LYS A 124 12.03 -1.20 -3.57
C LYS A 124 12.23 -0.57 -2.18
N ALA A 125 11.43 0.43 -1.84
CA ALA A 125 11.50 1.08 -0.54
C ALA A 125 11.20 0.09 0.61
N GLU A 126 10.18 -0.75 0.47
CA GLU A 126 9.83 -1.76 1.47
C GLU A 126 10.92 -2.83 1.60
N SER A 127 11.49 -3.30 0.50
CA SER A 127 12.63 -4.23 0.51
C SER A 127 13.83 -3.65 1.23
N THR A 128 14.17 -2.39 0.95
CA THR A 128 15.28 -1.68 1.62
C THR A 128 15.02 -1.55 3.13
N ARG A 129 13.80 -1.16 3.50
CA ARG A 129 13.37 -1.06 4.91
C ARG A 129 13.50 -2.39 5.66
N LEU A 130 13.04 -3.48 5.04
CA LEU A 130 13.14 -4.81 5.63
C LEU A 130 14.59 -5.28 5.78
N ASN A 131 15.45 -5.00 4.80
CA ASN A 131 16.88 -5.32 4.87
C ASN A 131 17.58 -4.52 5.98
N LEU A 132 17.32 -3.21 6.07
CA LEU A 132 17.83 -2.38 7.15
C LEU A 132 17.35 -2.86 8.52
N LYS A 133 16.08 -3.24 8.65
CA LYS A 133 15.55 -3.79 9.89
C LYS A 133 16.27 -5.09 10.27
N LYS A 134 16.49 -5.99 9.32
CA LYS A 134 17.25 -7.24 9.55
C LYS A 134 18.68 -6.95 10.00
N THR A 135 19.36 -6.02 9.33
CA THR A 135 20.74 -5.64 9.68
C THR A 135 20.79 -5.04 11.09
N LEU A 136 19.88 -4.13 11.43
CA LEU A 136 19.82 -3.51 12.75
C LEU A 136 19.41 -4.50 13.85
N THR A 137 18.59 -5.50 13.56
CA THR A 137 18.23 -6.55 14.53
C THR A 137 19.32 -7.58 14.68
N SER A 138 20.08 -7.88 13.63
CA SER A 138 21.23 -8.79 13.70
C SER A 138 22.48 -8.13 14.31
N SER A 139 22.64 -6.82 14.17
CA SER A 139 23.70 -6.06 14.84
C SER A 139 23.41 -5.75 16.31
N ASN A 140 22.19 -6.03 16.78
CA ASN A 140 21.85 -6.07 18.19
C ASN A 140 22.28 -7.39 18.86
N ASP A 141 23.41 -7.94 18.43
CA ASP A 141 24.03 -9.04 19.14
C ASP A 141 24.27 -8.58 20.59
N MET A 142 23.78 -9.33 21.55
CA MET A 142 23.94 -9.03 22.97
C MET A 142 25.44 -8.89 23.36
N THR A 143 26.32 -9.45 22.54
CA THR A 143 27.78 -9.39 22.69
C THR A 143 28.32 -7.97 22.68
N SER A 144 27.71 -7.04 21.91
CA SER A 144 28.18 -5.64 21.85
C SER A 144 27.69 -4.76 23.02
N ARG A 145 26.79 -5.28 23.86
CA ARG A 145 26.25 -4.54 25.04
C ARG A 145 26.89 -4.88 26.36
N VAL A 146 27.67 -5.96 26.38
CA VAL A 146 28.35 -6.40 27.59
C VAL A 146 29.84 -6.03 27.48
N GLU A 147 30.29 -5.06 28.29
CA GLU A 147 31.70 -4.72 28.34
C GLU A 147 32.53 -5.96 28.66
N LYS A 148 33.67 -6.13 27.95
CA LYS A 148 34.61 -7.24 28.14
C LYS A 148 34.02 -8.64 27.80
N PHE A 149 32.92 -8.72 27.06
CA PHE A 149 32.43 -10.00 26.55
C PHE A 149 33.29 -10.48 25.37
N VAL A 150 33.87 -11.67 25.49
CA VAL A 150 34.62 -12.33 24.43
C VAL A 150 33.77 -13.53 23.93
N ASP A 151 33.34 -13.50 22.69
CA ASP A 151 32.48 -14.55 22.12
C ASP A 151 33.29 -15.81 21.81
N CYS A 152 32.61 -16.97 21.92
CA CYS A 152 33.18 -18.27 21.60
C CYS A 152 33.46 -18.40 20.09
N ARG A 153 34.63 -18.93 19.73
CA ARG A 153 35.03 -19.15 18.33
C ARG A 153 34.23 -20.25 17.66
N SER A 154 33.79 -21.28 18.41
CA SER A 154 32.97 -22.37 17.87
C SER A 154 31.54 -21.92 17.62
N LYS A 155 30.98 -22.34 16.47
CA LYS A 155 29.55 -22.15 16.13
C LYS A 155 28.67 -23.31 16.61
N ASP A 156 29.27 -24.41 17.07
CA ASP A 156 28.53 -25.55 17.62
C ASP A 156 28.05 -25.24 19.03
N LYS A 157 26.73 -25.34 19.23
CA LYS A 157 26.11 -25.08 20.51
C LYS A 157 26.56 -26.02 21.63
N ASN A 158 26.96 -27.21 21.30
CA ASN A 158 27.40 -28.23 22.27
C ASN A 158 28.83 -28.01 22.76
N GLU A 159 29.63 -27.20 22.06
CA GLU A 159 30.99 -26.84 22.40
C GLU A 159 31.11 -25.47 23.07
N ARG A 160 29.99 -24.80 23.30
CA ARG A 160 29.98 -23.47 23.88
C ARG A 160 29.81 -23.53 25.39
N GLU A 161 30.76 -22.92 26.09
CA GLU A 161 30.72 -22.75 27.53
C GLU A 161 30.80 -21.27 27.89
N ILE A 162 30.16 -20.87 28.97
CA ILE A 162 30.24 -19.51 29.54
C ILE A 162 31.13 -19.53 30.75
N PHE A 163 32.19 -18.71 30.70
CA PHE A 163 33.06 -18.42 31.87
C PHE A 163 32.73 -17.02 32.39
N ILE A 164 32.35 -16.95 33.64
CA ILE A 164 32.14 -15.68 34.36
C ILE A 164 33.31 -15.51 35.31
N VAL A 165 34.09 -14.44 35.11
CA VAL A 165 35.27 -14.14 35.91
C VAL A 165 35.13 -12.78 36.57
N GLU A 166 35.71 -12.65 37.76
CA GLU A 166 35.77 -11.38 38.51
C GLU A 166 37.16 -10.77 38.33
N GLY A 167 37.20 -9.51 37.86
CA GLY A 167 38.45 -8.74 37.73
C GLY A 167 39.16 -8.89 36.38
N ASP A 168 39.93 -7.87 36.03
CA ASP A 168 40.60 -7.73 34.71
C ASP A 168 41.82 -8.66 34.56
N SER A 169 42.32 -9.22 35.62
CA SER A 169 43.48 -10.13 35.60
C SER A 169 43.14 -11.59 35.28
N ALA A 170 41.85 -11.90 35.12
CA ALA A 170 41.38 -13.25 34.81
C ALA A 170 40.91 -13.41 33.35
N LEU A 171 41.02 -12.37 32.52
CA LEU A 171 40.67 -12.36 31.10
C LEU A 171 41.86 -12.68 30.19
#